data_137409ee6efa5ccfd81b58efafa5cd03
#
_entry.id   137409ee6efa5ccfd81b58efafa5cd03
#
_cell.length_a   1.000
_cell.length_b   1.000
_cell.length_c   1.000
_cell.angle_alpha   90.00
_cell.angle_beta   90.00
_cell.angle_gamma   90.00
#
_symmetry.space_group_name_H-M   'P 1'
#
loop_
_entity.id
_entity.type
_entity.pdbx_description
1 polymer ?
#
loop_
_entity_poly.entity_id
_entity_poly.type
_entity_poly.pdbx_seq_one_letter_code
_entity_poly.pdbx_strand_id
1 'polypeptide(L)'
;MDDLLKLERMGEKSATNVLREVDKARSMSLGKFLHALGLPGIGPELASAMASTLGDAQGLLAWLDDAHAQPGDERFGPELDDSGKPYGHNQAIRRVLDLEGVGEIVALQFRDGLHVRRNLVEDLVSLLTIEKEVVKSVAGPFVGMTFCVTGTLSAPRKDVQQRIIDAGGKVVGSVSAKLSVLVAGEKAGSKLTKATDLGVAVWSEEDLNARLGGASEEEAPAVEEEQPTTNGQSSLSDFLG
;
A
#
# COMPACT_ATOMS: atom_id res chain seq x y z
N MET A 1 28.00 6.43 22.84
CA MET A 1 28.01 5.38 23.87
C MET A 1 28.14 5.99 25.26
N ASP A 2 29.18 6.77 25.50
CA ASP A 2 29.49 7.37 26.82
C ASP A 2 28.38 8.24 27.39
N ASP A 3 27.67 8.96 26.55
CA ASP A 3 26.55 9.80 27.00
C ASP A 3 25.32 8.98 27.42
N LEU A 4 25.07 7.83 26.77
CA LEU A 4 24.01 6.91 27.20
C LEU A 4 24.33 6.24 28.53
N LEU A 5 25.61 5.93 28.80
CA LEU A 5 26.02 5.32 30.05
C LEU A 5 25.93 6.26 31.27
N LYS A 6 25.83 7.58 31.04
CA LYS A 6 25.57 8.58 32.10
C LYS A 6 24.12 8.62 32.56
N LEU A 7 23.21 8.01 31.78
CA LEU A 7 21.78 7.99 32.14
C LEU A 7 21.51 6.97 33.26
N GLU A 8 20.65 7.35 34.19
CA GLU A 8 20.25 6.47 35.28
C GLU A 8 19.62 5.17 34.73
N ARG A 9 20.05 4.01 35.28
CA ARG A 9 19.62 2.66 34.89
C ARG A 9 19.98 2.26 33.45
N MET A 10 20.93 2.94 32.80
CA MET A 10 21.44 2.61 31.48
C MET A 10 22.75 1.82 31.59
N GLY A 11 22.71 0.51 31.45
CA GLY A 11 23.91 -0.34 31.37
C GLY A 11 24.38 -0.51 29.91
N GLU A 12 25.60 -1.03 29.72
CA GLU A 12 26.24 -1.24 28.42
C GLU A 12 25.34 -1.99 27.42
N LYS A 13 24.68 -3.08 27.88
CA LYS A 13 23.78 -3.87 27.04
C LYS A 13 22.59 -3.05 26.54
N SER A 14 22.01 -2.23 27.41
CA SER A 14 20.90 -1.37 27.05
C SER A 14 21.34 -0.27 26.09
N ALA A 15 22.47 0.38 26.37
CA ALA A 15 23.04 1.39 25.52
C ALA A 15 23.40 0.84 24.12
N THR A 16 24.01 -0.33 24.05
CA THR A 16 24.30 -1.02 22.78
C THR A 16 23.02 -1.36 22.01
N ASN A 17 21.98 -1.83 22.68
CA ASN A 17 20.70 -2.08 22.05
C ASN A 17 20.07 -0.80 21.46
N VAL A 18 20.08 0.31 22.22
CA VAL A 18 19.58 1.60 21.73
C VAL A 18 20.34 2.06 20.49
N LEU A 19 21.68 2.03 20.49
CA LEU A 19 22.47 2.42 19.33
C LEU A 19 22.18 1.55 18.11
N ARG A 20 22.05 0.24 18.31
CA ARG A 20 21.69 -0.67 17.22
C ARG A 20 20.32 -0.38 16.63
N GLU A 21 19.32 -0.06 17.45
CA GLU A 21 17.99 0.30 16.93
C GLU A 21 17.99 1.68 16.24
N VAL A 22 18.79 2.63 16.75
CA VAL A 22 19.01 3.92 16.05
C VAL A 22 19.66 3.70 14.68
N ASP A 23 20.69 2.85 14.59
CA ASP A 23 21.35 2.55 13.31
C ASP A 23 20.39 1.87 12.31
N LYS A 24 19.56 0.95 12.79
CA LYS A 24 18.51 0.35 11.93
C LYS A 24 17.47 1.38 11.44
N ALA A 25 17.17 2.37 12.27
CA ALA A 25 16.21 3.43 11.93
C ALA A 25 16.77 4.45 10.93
N ARG A 26 18.07 4.38 10.57
CA ARG A 26 18.67 5.26 9.54
C ARG A 26 18.15 4.95 8.12
N SER A 27 17.64 3.74 7.87
CA SER A 27 16.98 3.38 6.62
C SER A 27 15.57 2.90 6.92
N MET A 28 14.58 3.52 6.28
CA MET A 28 13.17 3.15 6.43
C MET A 28 12.36 3.54 5.20
N SER A 29 11.19 2.88 5.00
CA SER A 29 10.27 3.30 3.96
C SER A 29 9.61 4.65 4.30
N LEU A 30 9.16 5.37 3.27
CA LEU A 30 8.47 6.65 3.43
C LEU A 30 7.21 6.50 4.31
N GLY A 31 6.47 5.38 4.19
CA GLY A 31 5.30 5.13 5.05
C GLY A 31 5.65 5.00 6.52
N LYS A 32 6.74 4.30 6.85
CA LYS A 32 7.25 4.24 8.23
C LYS A 32 7.70 5.61 8.73
N PHE A 33 8.36 6.39 7.87
CA PHE A 33 8.78 7.75 8.19
C PHE A 33 7.58 8.64 8.53
N LEU A 34 6.55 8.66 7.69
CA LEU A 34 5.34 9.45 7.91
C LEU A 34 4.61 9.02 9.19
N HIS A 35 4.52 7.71 9.44
CA HIS A 35 3.92 7.21 10.69
C HIS A 35 4.72 7.62 11.93
N ALA A 36 6.07 7.58 11.86
CA ALA A 36 6.96 7.96 12.96
C ALA A 36 6.87 9.45 13.32
N LEU A 37 6.45 10.33 12.40
CA LEU A 37 6.20 11.74 12.69
C LEU A 37 5.05 11.97 13.66
N GLY A 38 4.22 10.95 13.94
CA GLY A 38 3.14 11.03 14.93
C GLY A 38 2.05 12.05 14.57
N LEU A 39 1.68 12.12 13.29
CA LEU A 39 0.64 13.04 12.84
C LEU A 39 -0.75 12.55 13.30
N PRO A 40 -1.60 13.43 13.84
CA PRO A 40 -2.95 13.05 14.29
C PRO A 40 -3.76 12.41 13.17
N GLY A 41 -4.45 11.30 13.47
CA GLY A 41 -5.29 10.59 12.49
C GLY A 41 -4.54 9.78 11.44
N ILE A 42 -3.21 9.79 11.42
CA ILE A 42 -2.39 9.06 10.46
C ILE A 42 -1.83 7.80 11.10
N GLY A 43 -2.55 6.70 10.95
CA GLY A 43 -2.08 5.36 11.32
C GLY A 43 -1.13 4.78 10.27
N PRO A 44 -0.54 3.59 10.53
CA PRO A 44 0.44 2.98 9.62
C PRO A 44 -0.13 2.70 8.21
N GLU A 45 -1.39 2.31 8.10
CA GLU A 45 -2.05 2.03 6.82
C GLU A 45 -2.20 3.32 5.98
N LEU A 46 -2.70 4.40 6.58
CA LEU A 46 -2.82 5.69 5.90
C LEU A 46 -1.46 6.28 5.55
N ALA A 47 -0.48 6.16 6.44
CA ALA A 47 0.88 6.61 6.18
C ALA A 47 1.49 5.89 4.97
N SER A 48 1.28 4.58 4.85
CA SER A 48 1.74 3.80 3.68
C SER A 48 1.00 4.19 2.40
N ALA A 49 -0.32 4.39 2.46
CA ALA A 49 -1.11 4.85 1.32
C ALA A 49 -0.68 6.26 0.85
N MET A 50 -0.48 7.19 1.78
CA MET A 50 0.03 8.53 1.48
C MET A 50 1.44 8.47 0.88
N ALA A 51 2.33 7.66 1.46
CA ALA A 51 3.68 7.46 0.94
C ALA A 51 3.69 6.92 -0.49
N SER A 52 2.78 6.01 -0.81
CA SER A 52 2.61 5.48 -2.17
C SER A 52 2.19 6.56 -3.16
N THR A 53 1.33 7.48 -2.74
CA THR A 53 0.85 8.60 -3.56
C THR A 53 1.94 9.67 -3.75
N LEU A 54 2.75 9.91 -2.71
CA LEU A 54 3.82 10.90 -2.73
C LEU A 54 5.09 10.37 -3.42
N GLY A 55 5.29 9.06 -3.44
CA GLY A 55 6.37 8.37 -4.12
C GLY A 55 7.61 8.20 -3.26
N ASP A 56 8.37 9.27 -3.03
CA ASP A 56 9.62 9.28 -2.28
C ASP A 56 9.76 10.55 -1.41
N ALA A 57 10.91 10.71 -0.76
CA ALA A 57 11.17 11.86 0.10
C ALA A 57 11.13 13.20 -0.67
N GLN A 58 11.58 13.24 -1.92
CA GLN A 58 11.51 14.45 -2.75
C GLN A 58 10.06 14.76 -3.14
N GLY A 59 9.28 13.73 -3.47
CA GLY A 59 7.85 13.87 -3.73
C GLY A 59 7.07 14.36 -2.50
N LEU A 60 7.47 13.94 -1.28
CA LEU A 60 6.92 14.49 -0.04
C LEU A 60 7.21 15.99 0.11
N LEU A 61 8.46 16.43 -0.11
CA LEU A 61 8.84 17.83 0.01
C LEU A 61 8.16 18.70 -1.05
N ALA A 62 8.11 18.23 -2.30
CA ALA A 62 7.39 18.91 -3.37
C ALA A 62 5.88 19.01 -3.06
N TRP A 63 5.27 17.92 -2.57
CA TRP A 63 3.88 17.95 -2.15
C TRP A 63 3.63 18.96 -1.01
N LEU A 64 4.55 19.07 -0.05
CA LEU A 64 4.44 20.01 1.06
C LEU A 64 4.49 21.48 0.57
N ASP A 65 5.29 21.78 -0.47
CA ASP A 65 5.31 23.08 -1.12
C ASP A 65 4.00 23.39 -1.84
N ASP A 66 3.44 22.41 -2.56
CA ASP A 66 2.24 22.56 -3.36
C ASP A 66 0.95 22.58 -2.52
N ALA A 67 0.96 21.88 -1.38
CA ALA A 67 -0.24 21.71 -0.54
C ALA A 67 -0.78 23.03 0.06
N HIS A 68 0.01 24.10 0.03
CA HIS A 68 -0.38 25.44 0.46
C HIS A 68 -0.68 26.40 -0.70
N ALA A 69 -0.61 25.94 -1.97
CA ALA A 69 -0.93 26.76 -3.12
C ALA A 69 -2.36 27.30 -3.06
N GLN A 70 -2.53 28.57 -3.39
CA GLN A 70 -3.82 29.26 -3.39
C GLN A 70 -4.37 29.38 -4.83
N PRO A 71 -5.68 29.60 -5.01
CA PRO A 71 -6.26 29.90 -6.31
C PRO A 71 -5.50 31.05 -6.98
N GLY A 72 -5.18 30.89 -8.26
CA GLY A 72 -4.32 31.81 -9.01
C GLY A 72 -2.83 31.48 -9.00
N ASP A 73 -2.38 30.56 -8.16
CA ASP A 73 -1.05 29.96 -8.21
C ASP A 73 -1.05 28.78 -9.19
N GLU A 74 -0.06 28.68 -10.07
CA GLU A 74 0.06 27.57 -11.03
C GLU A 74 0.05 26.20 -10.33
N ARG A 75 0.62 26.10 -9.14
CA ARG A 75 0.64 24.89 -8.32
C ARG A 75 -0.72 24.49 -7.74
N PHE A 76 -1.70 25.40 -7.75
CA PHE A 76 -3.06 25.07 -7.34
C PHE A 76 -3.69 24.03 -8.28
N GLY A 77 -3.32 24.07 -9.56
CA GLY A 77 -3.90 23.26 -10.62
C GLY A 77 -5.25 23.80 -11.10
N PRO A 78 -6.04 23.00 -11.82
CA PRO A 78 -7.34 23.44 -12.31
C PRO A 78 -8.25 23.92 -11.18
N GLU A 79 -8.85 25.09 -11.34
CA GLU A 79 -9.77 25.67 -10.35
C GLU A 79 -11.19 25.13 -10.46
N LEU A 80 -11.56 24.63 -11.63
CA LEU A 80 -12.89 24.06 -11.91
C LEU A 80 -12.76 22.60 -12.33
N ASP A 81 -13.76 21.79 -11.94
CA ASP A 81 -13.92 20.42 -12.43
C ASP A 81 -14.52 20.39 -13.86
N ASP A 82 -14.65 19.20 -14.44
CA ASP A 82 -15.19 18.99 -15.78
C ASP A 82 -16.65 19.47 -15.93
N SER A 83 -17.37 19.67 -14.84
CA SER A 83 -18.73 20.21 -14.79
C SER A 83 -18.77 21.73 -14.62
N GLY A 84 -17.62 22.38 -14.47
CA GLY A 84 -17.48 23.83 -14.23
C GLY A 84 -17.69 24.23 -12.78
N LYS A 85 -17.67 23.28 -11.83
CA LYS A 85 -17.79 23.56 -10.40
C LYS A 85 -16.41 23.80 -9.80
N PRO A 86 -16.25 24.83 -8.94
CA PRO A 86 -14.98 25.09 -8.28
C PRO A 86 -14.50 23.93 -7.42
N TYR A 87 -13.22 23.56 -7.56
CA TYR A 87 -12.56 22.70 -6.61
C TYR A 87 -12.33 23.44 -5.28
N GLY A 88 -12.66 22.79 -4.16
CA GLY A 88 -12.45 23.36 -2.82
C GLY A 88 -10.98 23.37 -2.38
N HIS A 89 -10.12 22.58 -3.05
CA HIS A 89 -8.73 22.37 -2.68
C HIS A 89 -7.81 22.34 -3.89
N ASN A 90 -6.53 22.65 -3.66
CA ASN A 90 -5.48 22.53 -4.69
C ASN A 90 -5.22 21.05 -5.08
N GLN A 91 -4.51 20.85 -6.19
CA GLN A 91 -4.24 19.54 -6.74
C GLN A 91 -3.48 18.61 -5.76
N ALA A 92 -2.57 19.16 -4.96
CA ALA A 92 -1.83 18.38 -3.98
C ALA A 92 -2.75 17.78 -2.90
N ILE A 93 -3.67 18.57 -2.36
CA ILE A 93 -4.66 18.10 -1.37
C ILE A 93 -5.64 17.10 -2.01
N ARG A 94 -6.11 17.35 -3.25
CA ARG A 94 -7.00 16.42 -3.95
C ARG A 94 -6.38 15.03 -4.11
N ARG A 95 -5.08 14.94 -4.44
CA ARG A 95 -4.36 13.65 -4.56
C ARG A 95 -4.41 12.79 -3.29
N VAL A 96 -4.42 13.40 -2.11
CA VAL A 96 -4.55 12.62 -0.85
C VAL A 96 -6.01 12.40 -0.46
N LEU A 97 -6.94 13.26 -0.89
CA LEU A 97 -8.37 13.05 -0.70
C LEU A 97 -8.92 11.87 -1.51
N ASP A 98 -8.27 11.50 -2.61
CA ASP A 98 -8.63 10.32 -3.41
C ASP A 98 -8.31 8.98 -2.72
N LEU A 99 -7.57 9.02 -1.60
CA LEU A 99 -7.22 7.82 -0.85
C LEU A 99 -8.39 7.34 0.02
N GLU A 100 -8.62 6.03 0.02
CA GLU A 100 -9.63 5.40 0.89
C GLU A 100 -9.32 5.70 2.38
N GLY A 101 -10.31 6.18 3.10
CA GLY A 101 -10.18 6.53 4.51
C GLY A 101 -9.62 7.92 4.78
N VAL A 102 -9.29 8.69 3.75
CA VAL A 102 -8.85 10.08 3.89
C VAL A 102 -10.02 11.02 3.59
N GLY A 103 -10.58 11.60 4.64
CA GLY A 103 -11.52 12.72 4.51
C GLY A 103 -10.80 14.06 4.57
N GLU A 104 -11.55 15.15 4.33
CA GLU A 104 -11.03 16.52 4.33
C GLU A 104 -10.27 16.87 5.62
N ILE A 105 -10.81 16.50 6.78
CA ILE A 105 -10.16 16.75 8.08
C ILE A 105 -8.79 16.09 8.15
N VAL A 106 -8.67 14.83 7.73
CA VAL A 106 -7.43 14.08 7.75
C VAL A 106 -6.41 14.66 6.77
N ALA A 107 -6.84 15.03 5.55
CA ALA A 107 -5.99 15.64 4.54
C ALA A 107 -5.41 16.99 5.02
N LEU A 108 -6.24 17.84 5.62
CA LEU A 108 -5.81 19.13 6.16
C LEU A 108 -4.92 18.97 7.39
N GLN A 109 -5.22 18.05 8.30
CA GLN A 109 -4.35 17.73 9.44
C GLN A 109 -2.98 17.19 9.00
N PHE A 110 -2.94 16.40 7.94
CA PHE A 110 -1.70 15.92 7.35
C PHE A 110 -0.87 17.09 6.81
N ARG A 111 -1.46 17.97 6.00
CA ARG A 111 -0.82 19.18 5.49
C ARG A 111 -0.26 20.05 6.62
N ASP A 112 -1.12 20.42 7.57
CA ASP A 112 -0.77 21.36 8.63
C ASP A 112 0.24 20.76 9.60
N GLY A 113 0.10 19.48 9.90
CA GLY A 113 1.03 18.75 10.75
C GLY A 113 2.43 18.64 10.16
N LEU A 114 2.55 18.43 8.85
CA LEU A 114 3.84 18.47 8.14
C LEU A 114 4.40 19.89 8.04
N HIS A 115 3.54 20.88 7.78
CA HIS A 115 3.96 22.26 7.67
C HIS A 115 4.59 22.78 8.98
N VAL A 116 3.94 22.54 10.11
CA VAL A 116 4.47 22.89 11.44
C VAL A 116 5.81 22.22 11.72
N ARG A 117 6.03 21.04 11.16
CA ARG A 117 7.26 20.25 11.35
C ARG A 117 8.23 20.35 10.17
N ARG A 118 8.03 21.29 9.26
CA ARG A 118 8.79 21.37 8.00
C ARG A 118 10.30 21.26 8.20
N ASN A 119 10.88 22.08 9.06
CA ASN A 119 12.33 22.06 9.32
C ASN A 119 12.78 20.68 9.83
N LEU A 120 12.03 20.06 10.73
CA LEU A 120 12.31 18.71 11.22
C LEU A 120 12.25 17.67 10.09
N VAL A 121 11.25 17.77 9.22
CA VAL A 121 11.11 16.87 8.07
C VAL A 121 12.28 17.02 7.12
N GLU A 122 12.67 18.23 6.77
CA GLU A 122 13.82 18.53 5.91
C GLU A 122 15.14 18.01 6.52
N ASP A 123 15.38 18.27 7.81
CA ASP A 123 16.53 17.76 8.53
C ASP A 123 16.59 16.24 8.53
N LEU A 124 15.47 15.57 8.85
CA LEU A 124 15.40 14.11 8.87
C LEU A 124 15.55 13.51 7.48
N VAL A 125 14.98 14.11 6.44
CA VAL A 125 15.17 13.67 5.05
C VAL A 125 16.63 13.75 4.64
N SER A 126 17.37 14.76 5.14
CA SER A 126 18.81 14.88 4.86
C SER A 126 19.68 13.86 5.60
N LEU A 127 19.24 13.39 6.77
CA LEU A 127 20.00 12.52 7.67
C LEU A 127 19.67 11.02 7.47
N LEU A 128 18.49 10.69 6.94
CA LEU A 128 17.99 9.34 6.83
C LEU A 128 17.97 8.88 5.37
N THR A 129 18.12 7.60 5.15
CA THR A 129 17.85 6.95 3.87
C THR A 129 16.37 6.58 3.84
N ILE A 130 15.55 7.43 3.22
CA ILE A 130 14.12 7.18 3.06
C ILE A 130 13.89 6.47 1.74
N GLU A 131 13.59 5.18 1.83
CA GLU A 131 13.30 4.33 0.69
C GLU A 131 11.89 4.63 0.17
N LYS A 132 11.73 4.57 -1.14
CA LYS A 132 10.43 4.65 -1.79
C LYS A 132 9.51 3.60 -1.18
N GLU A 133 8.24 3.97 -0.94
CA GLU A 133 7.25 2.99 -0.53
C GLU A 133 7.08 1.97 -1.66
N VAL A 134 7.51 0.76 -1.42
CA VAL A 134 7.21 -0.35 -2.30
C VAL A 134 5.78 -0.75 -1.99
N VAL A 135 4.82 -0.19 -2.75
CA VAL A 135 3.53 -0.86 -2.86
C VAL A 135 3.88 -2.23 -3.42
N LYS A 136 3.89 -3.24 -2.57
CA LYS A 136 3.72 -4.59 -3.10
C LYS A 136 2.37 -4.52 -3.81
N SER A 137 2.38 -4.31 -5.12
CA SER A 137 1.24 -4.69 -5.94
C SER A 137 1.14 -6.19 -5.70
N VAL A 138 0.34 -6.55 -4.72
CA VAL A 138 0.10 -7.95 -4.44
C VAL A 138 -0.78 -8.40 -5.59
N ALA A 139 -0.12 -8.72 -6.72
CA ALA A 139 -0.77 -9.45 -7.79
C ALA A 139 -1.08 -10.82 -7.21
N GLY A 140 -2.35 -11.12 -7.06
CA GLY A 140 -2.78 -12.39 -6.50
C GLY A 140 -4.26 -12.62 -6.74
N PRO A 141 -4.72 -13.84 -6.53
CA PRO A 141 -6.10 -14.22 -6.81
C PRO A 141 -7.14 -13.48 -5.94
N PHE A 142 -6.69 -12.75 -4.91
CA PHE A 142 -7.58 -12.10 -3.94
C PHE A 142 -7.57 -10.58 -4.00
N VAL A 143 -7.00 -9.99 -5.06
CA VAL A 143 -7.00 -8.53 -5.24
C VAL A 143 -8.44 -7.98 -5.27
N GLY A 144 -8.70 -6.96 -4.45
CA GLY A 144 -10.02 -6.34 -4.31
C GLY A 144 -11.00 -7.11 -3.41
N MET A 145 -10.63 -8.28 -2.87
CA MET A 145 -11.46 -9.06 -1.98
C MET A 145 -11.18 -8.76 -0.51
N THR A 146 -12.25 -8.75 0.31
CA THR A 146 -12.15 -8.60 1.77
C THR A 146 -12.48 -9.92 2.45
N PHE A 147 -11.65 -10.29 3.43
CA PHE A 147 -11.75 -11.57 4.15
C PHE A 147 -11.92 -11.35 5.65
N CYS A 148 -12.72 -12.21 6.29
CA CYS A 148 -12.73 -12.33 7.75
C CYS A 148 -12.40 -13.79 8.10
N VAL A 149 -11.53 -14.00 9.08
CA VAL A 149 -11.10 -15.33 9.52
C VAL A 149 -11.69 -15.62 10.90
N THR A 150 -12.36 -16.78 11.05
CA THR A 150 -13.02 -17.19 12.30
C THR A 150 -12.88 -18.68 12.55
N GLY A 151 -13.08 -19.10 13.79
CA GLY A 151 -12.96 -20.50 14.19
C GLY A 151 -11.53 -20.96 14.44
N THR A 152 -11.37 -22.26 14.69
CA THR A 152 -10.07 -22.94 14.85
C THR A 152 -9.62 -23.43 13.49
N LEU A 153 -8.42 -23.06 13.09
CA LEU A 153 -7.78 -23.43 11.83
C LEU A 153 -6.63 -24.40 12.10
N SER A 154 -6.17 -25.08 11.07
CA SER A 154 -5.01 -25.99 11.15
C SER A 154 -3.70 -25.22 11.39
N ALA A 155 -3.61 -23.99 10.86
CA ALA A 155 -2.48 -23.09 11.04
C ALA A 155 -2.82 -21.93 11.99
N PRO A 156 -1.80 -21.27 12.61
CA PRO A 156 -2.00 -20.06 13.39
C PRO A 156 -2.75 -19.01 12.60
N ARG A 157 -3.76 -18.37 13.21
CA ARG A 157 -4.61 -17.37 12.55
C ARG A 157 -3.82 -16.27 11.85
N LYS A 158 -2.70 -15.83 12.44
CA LYS A 158 -1.83 -14.82 11.86
C LYS A 158 -1.21 -15.27 10.53
N ASP A 159 -0.83 -16.52 10.43
CA ASP A 159 -0.22 -17.08 9.23
C ASP A 159 -1.24 -17.19 8.09
N VAL A 160 -2.46 -17.63 8.41
CA VAL A 160 -3.57 -17.66 7.45
C VAL A 160 -3.93 -16.24 6.97
N GLN A 161 -3.99 -15.27 7.88
CA GLN A 161 -4.22 -13.88 7.52
C GLN A 161 -3.11 -13.32 6.64
N GLN A 162 -1.84 -13.64 6.95
CA GLN A 162 -0.70 -13.19 6.15
C GLN A 162 -0.74 -13.77 4.74
N ARG A 163 -1.09 -15.04 4.57
CA ARG A 163 -1.24 -15.68 3.25
C ARG A 163 -2.34 -15.03 2.40
N ILE A 164 -3.45 -14.63 3.02
CA ILE A 164 -4.51 -13.87 2.34
C ILE A 164 -3.98 -12.51 1.88
N ILE A 165 -3.24 -11.80 2.74
CA ILE A 165 -2.65 -10.50 2.44
C ILE A 165 -1.60 -10.65 1.32
N ASP A 166 -0.76 -11.65 1.38
CA ASP A 166 0.28 -11.91 0.37
C ASP A 166 -0.34 -12.27 -1.00
N ALA A 167 -1.56 -12.77 -1.01
CA ALA A 167 -2.35 -13.04 -2.22
C ALA A 167 -3.24 -11.85 -2.68
N GLY A 168 -3.07 -10.67 -2.09
CA GLY A 168 -3.79 -9.44 -2.48
C GLY A 168 -5.10 -9.18 -1.75
N GLY A 169 -5.50 -10.05 -0.83
CA GLY A 169 -6.72 -9.89 -0.07
C GLY A 169 -6.57 -8.93 1.12
N LYS A 170 -7.65 -8.25 1.49
CA LYS A 170 -7.73 -7.42 2.70
C LYS A 170 -8.38 -8.20 3.83
N VAL A 171 -7.75 -8.29 5.00
CA VAL A 171 -8.30 -8.99 6.17
C VAL A 171 -8.96 -7.99 7.13
N VAL A 172 -10.21 -8.30 7.52
CA VAL A 172 -11.00 -7.49 8.47
C VAL A 172 -11.42 -8.31 9.68
N GLY A 173 -11.65 -7.63 10.82
CA GLY A 173 -11.99 -8.30 12.08
C GLY A 173 -13.45 -8.67 12.26
N SER A 174 -14.36 -8.12 11.45
CA SER A 174 -15.81 -8.26 11.60
C SER A 174 -16.51 -8.62 10.30
N VAL A 175 -17.69 -9.26 10.42
CA VAL A 175 -18.55 -9.60 9.28
C VAL A 175 -19.52 -8.46 9.01
N SER A 176 -19.58 -8.00 7.77
CA SER A 176 -20.50 -6.99 7.26
C SER A 176 -20.95 -7.34 5.84
N ALA A 177 -21.97 -6.65 5.31
CA ALA A 177 -22.43 -6.84 3.94
C ALA A 177 -21.39 -6.52 2.85
N LYS A 178 -20.29 -5.81 3.21
CA LYS A 178 -19.16 -5.54 2.31
C LYS A 178 -18.06 -6.61 2.34
N LEU A 179 -18.23 -7.65 3.18
CA LEU A 179 -17.27 -8.75 3.27
C LEU A 179 -17.40 -9.63 2.03
N SER A 180 -16.30 -9.90 1.35
CA SER A 180 -16.30 -10.81 0.19
C SER A 180 -16.39 -12.28 0.62
N VAL A 181 -15.59 -12.66 1.64
CA VAL A 181 -15.47 -14.05 2.08
C VAL A 181 -15.26 -14.15 3.59
N LEU A 182 -15.99 -15.07 4.21
CA LEU A 182 -15.69 -15.56 5.56
C LEU A 182 -14.90 -16.86 5.45
N VAL A 183 -13.68 -16.91 5.95
CA VAL A 183 -12.93 -18.17 6.12
C VAL A 183 -13.27 -18.73 7.48
N ALA A 184 -13.95 -19.87 7.49
CA ALA A 184 -14.50 -20.51 8.68
C ALA A 184 -13.77 -21.84 8.94
N GLY A 185 -13.02 -21.86 10.05
CA GLY A 185 -12.52 -23.10 10.63
C GLY A 185 -13.54 -23.78 11.56
N GLU A 186 -13.08 -24.76 12.32
CA GLU A 186 -13.94 -25.43 13.31
C GLU A 186 -14.46 -24.43 14.36
N LYS A 187 -15.70 -24.62 14.79
CA LYS A 187 -16.35 -23.80 15.83
C LYS A 187 -16.43 -22.31 15.46
N ALA A 188 -16.70 -21.98 14.22
CA ALA A 188 -16.75 -20.60 13.69
C ALA A 188 -17.79 -19.68 14.37
N GLY A 189 -18.77 -20.24 15.10
CA GLY A 189 -19.67 -19.50 16.01
C GLY A 189 -20.53 -18.44 15.32
N SER A 190 -20.82 -17.36 16.05
CA SER A 190 -21.74 -16.28 15.62
C SER A 190 -21.35 -15.54 14.35
N LYS A 191 -20.07 -15.55 13.98
CA LYS A 191 -19.61 -14.94 12.72
C LYS A 191 -20.07 -15.73 11.50
N LEU A 192 -20.15 -17.07 11.61
CA LEU A 192 -20.67 -17.92 10.56
C LEU A 192 -22.16 -17.65 10.32
N THR A 193 -22.95 -17.64 11.39
CA THR A 193 -24.39 -17.32 11.31
C THR A 193 -24.59 -15.96 10.63
N LYS A 194 -23.86 -14.94 11.11
CA LYS A 194 -23.97 -13.59 10.54
C LYS A 194 -23.56 -13.52 9.06
N ALA A 195 -22.56 -14.25 8.64
CA ALA A 195 -22.15 -14.30 7.24
C ALA A 195 -23.24 -14.95 6.35
N THR A 196 -23.84 -16.03 6.84
CA THR A 196 -24.95 -16.72 6.17
C THR A 196 -26.16 -15.79 6.05
N ASP A 197 -26.54 -15.09 7.12
CA ASP A 197 -27.66 -14.16 7.15
C ASP A 197 -27.47 -12.98 6.16
N LEU A 198 -26.21 -12.56 5.95
CA LEU A 198 -25.84 -11.47 5.04
C LEU A 198 -25.56 -11.95 3.60
N GLY A 199 -25.66 -13.26 3.32
CA GLY A 199 -25.36 -13.82 2.00
C GLY A 199 -23.88 -13.75 1.61
N VAL A 200 -22.95 -13.61 2.60
CA VAL A 200 -21.52 -13.57 2.38
C VAL A 200 -21.02 -15.00 2.07
N ALA A 201 -20.14 -15.13 1.08
CA ALA A 201 -19.51 -16.42 0.75
C ALA A 201 -18.73 -16.97 1.95
N VAL A 202 -18.91 -18.25 2.24
CA VAL A 202 -18.18 -18.95 3.32
C VAL A 202 -17.26 -19.98 2.68
N TRP A 203 -15.97 -19.88 3.00
CA TRP A 203 -14.95 -20.85 2.57
C TRP A 203 -14.41 -21.61 3.78
N SER A 204 -14.09 -22.88 3.56
CA SER A 204 -13.27 -23.65 4.48
C SER A 204 -11.79 -23.25 4.34
N GLU A 205 -10.94 -23.73 5.24
CA GLU A 205 -9.48 -23.57 5.09
C GLU A 205 -8.95 -24.30 3.86
N GLU A 206 -9.57 -25.43 3.48
CA GLU A 206 -9.26 -26.19 2.27
C GLU A 206 -9.61 -25.40 1.01
N ASP A 207 -10.78 -24.76 0.98
CA ASP A 207 -11.18 -23.88 -0.12
C ASP A 207 -10.21 -22.70 -0.31
N LEU A 208 -9.78 -22.11 0.79
CA LEU A 208 -8.78 -21.05 0.77
C LEU A 208 -7.46 -21.55 0.20
N ASN A 209 -6.98 -22.70 0.67
CA ASN A 209 -5.72 -23.30 0.23
C ASN A 209 -5.77 -23.69 -1.26
N ALA A 210 -6.87 -24.26 -1.72
CA ALA A 210 -7.06 -24.61 -3.13
C ALA A 210 -6.94 -23.37 -4.05
N ARG A 211 -7.50 -22.24 -3.63
CA ARG A 211 -7.43 -20.99 -4.39
C ARG A 211 -6.08 -20.26 -4.29
N LEU A 212 -5.37 -20.47 -3.21
CA LEU A 212 -3.99 -19.99 -3.05
C LEU A 212 -3.00 -20.84 -3.87
N GLY A 213 -3.25 -22.15 -3.97
CA GLY A 213 -2.40 -23.08 -4.74
C GLY A 213 -2.64 -23.05 -6.25
N GLY A 214 -3.82 -22.65 -6.71
CA GLY A 214 -4.17 -22.56 -8.14
C GLY A 214 -3.55 -21.39 -8.90
N ALA A 215 -2.86 -20.48 -8.23
CA ALA A 215 -2.19 -19.35 -8.86
C ALA A 215 -0.77 -19.65 -9.39
N SER A 216 -0.29 -20.89 -9.29
CA SER A 216 1.05 -21.28 -9.74
C SER A 216 1.08 -22.03 -11.08
N GLU A 217 -0.07 -22.24 -11.75
CA GLU A 217 -0.13 -22.94 -13.05
C GLU A 217 -1.15 -22.28 -14.01
N GLU A 218 -1.04 -20.99 -14.27
CA GLU A 218 -1.50 -20.44 -15.54
C GLU A 218 -0.27 -19.89 -16.28
N GLU A 219 0.29 -20.78 -17.10
CA GLU A 219 1.23 -20.44 -18.17
C GLU A 219 0.68 -19.25 -18.96
N ALA A 220 1.50 -18.23 -19.09
CA ALA A 220 1.28 -17.19 -20.07
C ALA A 220 1.09 -17.85 -21.45
N PRO A 221 0.07 -17.43 -22.26
CA PRO A 221 -0.08 -17.95 -23.60
C PRO A 221 1.20 -17.63 -24.37
N ALA A 222 1.86 -18.68 -24.85
CA ALA A 222 2.99 -18.60 -25.76
C ALA A 222 2.54 -17.79 -26.98
N VAL A 223 3.15 -16.64 -27.18
CA VAL A 223 3.07 -15.93 -28.46
C VAL A 223 3.80 -16.79 -29.45
N GLU A 224 3.08 -17.50 -30.31
CA GLU A 224 3.62 -18.13 -31.49
C GLU A 224 4.22 -17.03 -32.37
N GLU A 225 5.55 -16.95 -32.41
CA GLU A 225 6.26 -16.24 -33.46
C GLU A 225 5.98 -16.96 -34.78
N GLU A 226 5.10 -16.41 -35.59
CA GLU A 226 5.02 -16.77 -37.02
C GLU A 226 6.35 -16.42 -37.69
N GLN A 227 7.12 -17.47 -37.95
CA GLN A 227 8.29 -17.38 -38.86
C GLN A 227 7.76 -17.17 -40.29
N PRO A 228 8.30 -16.20 -41.03
CA PRO A 228 7.96 -16.06 -42.45
C PRO A 228 8.57 -17.23 -43.23
N THR A 229 7.71 -18.08 -43.78
CA THR A 229 8.10 -19.12 -44.72
C THR A 229 8.57 -18.48 -46.01
N THR A 230 9.89 -18.51 -46.21
CA THR A 230 10.51 -18.31 -47.54
C THR A 230 10.29 -19.55 -48.38
N ASN A 231 9.37 -19.51 -49.30
CA ASN A 231 9.39 -20.43 -50.45
C ASN A 231 8.91 -19.68 -51.68
N GLY A 232 9.77 -19.64 -52.69
CA GLY A 232 9.41 -19.08 -53.98
C GLY A 232 10.61 -18.65 -54.80
N GLN A 233 11.55 -19.59 -55.07
CA GLN A 233 12.43 -19.45 -56.25
C GLN A 233 11.56 -19.46 -57.51
N SER A 234 11.57 -18.35 -58.20
CA SER A 234 11.22 -18.34 -59.64
C SER A 234 12.31 -17.63 -60.40
N SER A 235 12.92 -18.42 -61.24
CA SER A 235 14.04 -18.10 -62.13
C SER A 235 13.71 -16.96 -63.08
N LEU A 236 14.59 -15.96 -63.11
CA LEU A 236 14.71 -14.97 -64.18
C LEU A 236 15.35 -15.61 -65.41
N SER A 237 14.55 -16.20 -66.28
CA SER A 237 14.99 -16.54 -67.62
C SER A 237 13.79 -16.76 -68.53
N ASP A 238 13.06 -15.68 -68.86
CA ASP A 238 12.18 -15.63 -70.04
C ASP A 238 11.60 -14.22 -70.19
N PHE A 239 12.45 -13.27 -70.53
CA PHE A 239 11.95 -12.05 -71.19
C PHE A 239 13.11 -11.33 -71.88
N LEU A 240 13.61 -11.96 -72.95
CA LEU A 240 14.31 -11.31 -74.09
C LEU A 240 13.97 -12.10 -75.30
N GLY A 241 12.94 -11.64 -75.97
CA GLY A 241 12.52 -11.95 -77.31
C GLY A 241 11.78 -10.82 -77.91
#